data_70cd0e00c24cbbd14edaf7a71ac8c6b6
#
_entry.id   70cd0e00c24cbbd14edaf7a71ac8c6b6
#
_cell.length_a   1.000
_cell.length_b   1.000
_cell.length_c   1.000
_cell.angle_alpha   90.00
_cell.angle_beta   90.00
_cell.angle_gamma   90.00
#
_symmetry.space_group_name_H-M   'P 1'
#
loop_
_entity.id
_entity.type
_entity.pdbx_description
1 polymer ?
#
loop_
_entity_poly.entity_id
_entity_poly.type
_entity_poly.pdbx_seq_one_letter_code
_entity_poly.pdbx_strand_id
1 'polypeptide(L)'
;MRLAIQLAAATRGQTSPNPVVGAVIVKNHQIVGMGAHLKAGEPHAEIHALNMAGEKSKGATMYVTLEPCAHYGRTPPCVEALIQAGVARVVVAATDPDERVSGRGIEMIKSAGIEVIQGILEQEALELNEPFFYSVTEKQPFVTLKIASSLDGKIATCTGESKWITGEESREDVHFLRHTHDAILVGVNTVIADDPTLNTRLPGGGKNPIRIILDHHLRTPIQAKMISDNLAPVWIVTSPACDVNQQKEFEKRGVKLIKMDETPIRIKSLLEVLFKEGIQSLLVEGGGVVNDSFLRSGLFNQVVVYLAPLLIGSQSAPSSFSGLGIESLEHAARLTFKNIESIGNDLKITAVRK
;
A
#
# COMPACT_ATOMS: atom_id res chain seq x y z
N MET A 1 0.25 23.86 5.65
CA MET A 1 0.13 22.40 5.84
C MET A 1 -0.63 21.70 4.71
N ARG A 2 -1.87 22.10 4.32
CA ARG A 2 -2.58 21.42 3.21
C ARG A 2 -1.78 21.27 1.93
N LEU A 3 -1.04 22.29 1.52
CA LEU A 3 -0.16 22.18 0.35
C LEU A 3 0.96 21.16 0.56
N ALA A 4 1.53 21.03 1.76
CA ALA A 4 2.53 20.01 2.07
C ALA A 4 1.92 18.59 1.96
N ILE A 5 0.68 18.40 2.44
CA ILE A 5 -0.07 17.13 2.30
C ILE A 5 -0.34 16.83 0.81
N GLN A 6 -0.72 17.82 0.00
CA GLN A 6 -0.94 17.63 -1.45
C GLN A 6 0.35 17.23 -2.19
N LEU A 7 1.49 17.85 -1.85
CA LEU A 7 2.79 17.49 -2.40
C LEU A 7 3.17 16.05 -2.03
N ALA A 8 2.96 15.66 -0.77
CA ALA A 8 3.18 14.28 -0.33
C ALA A 8 2.26 13.30 -1.06
N ALA A 9 0.97 13.62 -1.20
CA ALA A 9 -0.01 12.76 -1.86
C ALA A 9 0.34 12.49 -3.34
N ALA A 10 0.96 13.45 -4.02
CA ALA A 10 1.39 13.30 -5.41
C ALA A 10 2.52 12.27 -5.60
N THR A 11 3.21 11.86 -4.52
CA THR A 11 4.31 10.88 -4.58
C THR A 11 3.91 9.48 -4.10
N ARG A 12 2.62 9.22 -3.89
CA ARG A 12 2.12 7.89 -3.52
C ARG A 12 2.59 6.82 -4.52
N GLY A 13 3.03 5.67 -4.00
CA GLY A 13 3.52 4.54 -4.80
C GLY A 13 5.00 4.64 -5.20
N GLN A 14 5.66 5.81 -5.02
CA GLN A 14 7.05 6.01 -5.47
C GLN A 14 8.09 5.85 -4.35
N THR A 15 7.70 6.11 -3.10
CA THR A 15 8.63 6.30 -1.98
C THR A 15 8.92 5.05 -1.17
N SER A 16 8.14 3.99 -1.32
CA SER A 16 8.30 2.77 -0.52
C SER A 16 9.76 2.25 -0.52
N PRO A 17 10.28 1.85 0.63
CA PRO A 17 9.60 1.64 1.93
C PRO A 17 9.44 2.91 2.80
N ASN A 18 9.82 4.09 2.31
CA ASN A 18 9.69 5.35 3.04
C ASN A 18 8.25 5.88 2.96
N PRO A 19 7.79 6.64 3.98
CA PRO A 19 6.53 7.35 3.92
C PRO A 19 6.55 8.44 2.85
N VAL A 20 5.37 8.86 2.39
CA VAL A 20 5.25 10.06 1.57
C VAL A 20 5.31 11.29 2.47
N VAL A 21 6.21 12.21 2.15
CA VAL A 21 6.44 13.44 2.92
C VAL A 21 6.42 14.65 2.00
N GLY A 22 5.80 15.71 2.45
CA GLY A 22 5.82 17.01 1.79
C GLY A 22 6.22 18.11 2.75
N ALA A 23 6.93 19.11 2.24
CA ALA A 23 7.41 20.25 3.00
C ALA A 23 7.16 21.57 2.25
N VAL A 24 6.80 22.63 2.98
CA VAL A 24 6.60 23.97 2.44
C VAL A 24 7.24 25.00 3.37
N ILE A 25 8.05 25.91 2.84
CA ILE A 25 8.67 26.99 3.58
C ILE A 25 7.98 28.31 3.24
N VAL A 26 7.57 29.03 4.30
CA VAL A 26 6.87 30.30 4.21
C VAL A 26 7.66 31.40 4.94
N LYS A 27 7.87 32.52 4.29
CA LYS A 27 8.49 33.73 4.87
C LYS A 27 7.67 34.95 4.45
N ASN A 28 7.31 35.82 5.40
CA ASN A 28 6.54 37.04 5.15
C ASN A 28 5.26 36.77 4.30
N HIS A 29 4.51 35.72 4.67
CA HIS A 29 3.28 35.27 3.98
C HIS A 29 3.50 34.79 2.52
N GLN A 30 4.74 34.61 2.08
CA GLN A 30 5.09 34.08 0.76
C GLN A 30 5.67 32.69 0.86
N ILE A 31 5.27 31.79 -0.03
CA ILE A 31 5.92 30.50 -0.20
C ILE A 31 7.27 30.75 -0.87
N VAL A 32 8.37 30.38 -0.19
CA VAL A 32 9.74 30.57 -0.68
C VAL A 32 10.42 29.25 -1.05
N GLY A 33 9.89 28.12 -0.59
CA GLY A 33 10.36 26.79 -0.94
C GLY A 33 9.28 25.75 -0.74
N MET A 34 9.34 24.68 -1.53
CA MET A 34 8.47 23.50 -1.39
C MET A 34 9.18 22.26 -1.91
N GLY A 35 8.80 21.11 -1.40
CA GLY A 35 9.37 19.84 -1.80
C GLY A 35 8.54 18.66 -1.37
N ALA A 36 8.77 17.53 -2.01
CA ALA A 36 8.24 16.23 -1.64
C ALA A 36 9.36 15.19 -1.65
N HIS A 37 9.22 14.14 -0.84
CA HIS A 37 10.09 12.98 -0.97
C HIS A 37 9.68 12.21 -2.24
N LEU A 38 10.59 12.11 -3.20
CA LEU A 38 10.26 11.57 -4.53
C LEU A 38 10.54 10.07 -4.61
N LYS A 39 11.64 9.59 -3.99
CA LYS A 39 12.07 8.21 -4.10
C LYS A 39 12.97 7.81 -2.93
N ALA A 40 12.84 6.56 -2.47
CA ALA A 40 13.69 6.03 -1.42
C ALA A 40 15.18 6.12 -1.78
N GLY A 41 15.99 6.71 -0.87
CA GLY A 41 17.41 6.96 -1.05
C GLY A 41 17.75 8.30 -1.68
N GLU A 42 16.79 9.06 -2.17
CA GLU A 42 16.93 10.44 -2.62
C GLU A 42 16.67 11.44 -1.47
N PRO A 43 16.96 12.75 -1.66
CA PRO A 43 16.72 13.77 -0.64
C PRO A 43 15.28 13.78 -0.13
N HIS A 44 15.08 14.06 1.15
CA HIS A 44 13.77 14.20 1.76
C HIS A 44 13.09 15.52 1.37
N ALA A 45 11.80 15.63 1.64
CA ALA A 45 10.99 16.79 1.28
C ALA A 45 11.54 18.11 1.83
N GLU A 46 12.06 18.08 3.06
CA GLU A 46 12.65 19.23 3.74
C GLU A 46 13.86 19.74 2.97
N ILE A 47 14.71 18.85 2.49
CA ILE A 47 15.93 19.19 1.74
C ILE A 47 15.56 19.84 0.39
N HIS A 48 14.58 19.31 -0.32
CA HIS A 48 14.07 19.92 -1.55
C HIS A 48 13.50 21.32 -1.28
N ALA A 49 12.72 21.49 -0.21
CA ALA A 49 12.16 22.78 0.17
C ALA A 49 13.24 23.79 0.56
N LEU A 50 14.26 23.37 1.32
CA LEU A 50 15.40 24.20 1.72
C LEU A 50 16.24 24.63 0.51
N ASN A 51 16.55 23.70 -0.39
CA ASN A 51 17.30 24.00 -1.62
C ASN A 51 16.57 25.02 -2.50
N MET A 52 15.25 24.92 -2.62
CA MET A 52 14.44 25.89 -3.36
C MET A 52 14.40 27.25 -2.66
N ALA A 53 14.31 27.29 -1.33
CA ALA A 53 14.25 28.53 -0.57
C ALA A 53 15.59 29.28 -0.53
N GLY A 54 16.73 28.54 -0.50
CA GLY A 54 18.06 29.10 -0.34
C GLY A 54 18.14 29.99 0.92
N GLU A 55 18.78 31.16 0.81
CA GLU A 55 18.94 32.13 1.89
C GLU A 55 17.59 32.65 2.48
N LYS A 56 16.50 32.50 1.76
CA LYS A 56 15.16 32.88 2.25
C LYS A 56 14.65 31.96 3.35
N SER A 57 15.26 30.78 3.53
CA SER A 57 14.93 29.85 4.62
C SER A 57 15.23 30.43 6.00
N LYS A 58 16.26 31.26 6.11
CA LYS A 58 16.66 31.89 7.38
C LYS A 58 15.52 32.76 7.96
N GLY A 59 15.10 32.43 9.18
CA GLY A 59 14.00 33.09 9.88
C GLY A 59 12.60 32.77 9.32
N ALA A 60 12.47 31.77 8.42
CA ALA A 60 11.20 31.32 7.86
C ALA A 60 10.49 30.27 8.73
N THR A 61 9.27 29.94 8.38
CA THR A 61 8.50 28.82 8.95
C THR A 61 8.45 27.66 7.96
N MET A 62 8.87 26.46 8.35
CA MET A 62 8.68 25.23 7.60
C MET A 62 7.43 24.50 8.08
N TYR A 63 6.61 24.04 7.16
CA TYR A 63 5.50 23.09 7.36
C TYR A 63 5.90 21.76 6.77
N VAL A 64 5.85 20.70 7.55
CA VAL A 64 6.22 19.33 7.13
C VAL A 64 5.19 18.33 7.59
N THR A 65 4.84 17.36 6.74
CA THR A 65 3.76 16.40 7.03
C THR A 65 4.13 15.32 8.03
N LEU A 66 5.44 15.08 8.23
CA LEU A 66 5.97 14.08 9.16
C LEU A 66 7.15 14.68 9.92
N GLU A 67 7.39 14.21 11.12
CA GLU A 67 8.55 14.60 11.95
C GLU A 67 9.86 14.49 11.16
N PRO A 68 10.70 15.56 11.12
CA PRO A 68 12.00 15.52 10.46
C PRO A 68 12.94 14.48 11.11
N CYS A 69 13.58 13.67 10.28
CA CYS A 69 14.45 12.59 10.76
C CYS A 69 15.68 13.12 11.51
N ALA A 70 16.04 12.41 12.61
CA ALA A 70 17.14 12.72 13.50
C ALA A 70 18.31 11.73 13.42
N HIS A 71 18.22 10.71 12.58
CA HIS A 71 19.23 9.66 12.46
C HIS A 71 19.90 9.68 11.09
N TYR A 72 21.16 9.24 11.05
CA TYR A 72 21.87 9.00 9.81
C TYR A 72 21.34 7.71 9.15
N GLY A 73 20.77 7.84 7.98
CA GLY A 73 20.35 6.75 7.12
C GLY A 73 21.19 6.72 5.85
N ARG A 74 20.51 6.61 4.69
CA ARG A 74 21.13 6.79 3.37
C ARG A 74 21.49 8.26 3.10
N THR A 75 20.81 9.17 3.78
CA THR A 75 20.99 10.63 3.74
C THR A 75 21.26 11.16 5.15
N PRO A 76 21.94 12.33 5.29
CA PRO A 76 22.08 13.02 6.58
C PRO A 76 20.71 13.39 7.18
N PRO A 77 20.62 13.57 8.52
CA PRO A 77 19.39 13.94 9.20
C PRO A 77 18.84 15.30 8.71
N CYS A 78 17.54 15.36 8.44
CA CYS A 78 16.87 16.60 8.03
C CYS A 78 16.92 17.67 9.13
N VAL A 79 16.94 17.26 10.40
CA VAL A 79 17.06 18.16 11.56
C VAL A 79 18.33 19.02 11.46
N GLU A 80 19.48 18.45 11.10
CA GLU A 80 20.74 19.19 10.96
C GLU A 80 20.64 20.26 9.86
N ALA A 81 20.05 19.91 8.72
CA ALA A 81 19.85 20.85 7.62
C ALA A 81 18.92 22.02 8.00
N LEU A 82 17.85 21.74 8.79
CA LEU A 82 16.94 22.77 9.30
C LEU A 82 17.64 23.74 10.24
N ILE A 83 18.48 23.23 11.15
CA ILE A 83 19.25 24.04 12.09
C ILE A 83 20.25 24.90 11.33
N GLN A 84 21.00 24.32 10.38
CA GLN A 84 21.98 25.05 9.57
C GLN A 84 21.32 26.13 8.71
N ALA A 85 20.14 25.88 8.16
CA ALA A 85 19.37 26.83 7.37
C ALA A 85 18.81 27.99 8.21
N GLY A 86 18.81 27.89 9.54
CA GLY A 86 18.36 28.92 10.46
C GLY A 86 16.87 29.23 10.34
N VAL A 87 16.02 28.20 10.11
CA VAL A 87 14.56 28.37 10.16
C VAL A 87 14.13 28.81 11.57
N ALA A 88 13.13 29.69 11.68
CA ALA A 88 12.68 30.18 12.98
C ALA A 88 11.63 29.26 13.62
N ARG A 89 10.87 28.55 12.80
CA ARG A 89 9.77 27.70 13.25
C ARG A 89 9.60 26.48 12.35
N VAL A 90 9.27 25.33 12.96
CA VAL A 90 8.88 24.11 12.26
C VAL A 90 7.47 23.70 12.73
N VAL A 91 6.56 23.51 11.79
CA VAL A 91 5.19 23.04 12.02
C VAL A 91 5.10 21.63 11.48
N VAL A 92 4.90 20.66 12.39
CA VAL A 92 4.85 19.22 12.09
C VAL A 92 3.40 18.74 12.14
N ALA A 93 2.95 17.99 11.13
CA ALA A 93 1.60 17.42 11.17
C ALA A 93 1.55 16.19 12.07
N ALA A 94 2.33 15.14 11.77
CA ALA A 94 2.34 13.90 12.51
C ALA A 94 3.76 13.55 13.04
N THR A 95 3.81 12.91 14.21
CA THR A 95 5.04 12.34 14.77
C THR A 95 5.37 11.02 14.07
N ASP A 96 6.65 10.71 13.89
CA ASP A 96 7.06 9.44 13.29
C ASP A 96 6.83 8.28 14.29
N PRO A 97 6.18 7.18 13.89
CA PRO A 97 5.94 6.02 14.77
C PRO A 97 7.19 5.17 15.00
N ASP A 98 8.25 5.34 14.20
CA ASP A 98 9.50 4.59 14.36
C ASP A 98 10.20 5.02 15.66
N GLU A 99 10.40 4.09 16.60
CA GLU A 99 11.03 4.32 17.89
C GLU A 99 12.42 4.98 17.78
N ARG A 100 13.09 4.82 16.64
CA ARG A 100 14.41 5.45 16.36
C ARG A 100 14.28 6.95 16.10
N VAL A 101 13.11 7.43 15.70
CA VAL A 101 12.82 8.83 15.34
C VAL A 101 11.93 9.47 16.39
N SER A 102 10.86 8.82 16.76
CA SER A 102 9.73 9.28 17.60
C SER A 102 10.09 10.34 18.66
N GLY A 103 9.76 11.60 18.36
CA GLY A 103 10.02 12.76 19.24
C GLY A 103 11.46 13.28 19.25
N ARG A 104 12.46 12.50 18.81
CA ARG A 104 13.89 12.88 18.88
C ARG A 104 14.21 14.06 17.95
N GLY A 105 13.64 14.05 16.73
CA GLY A 105 13.80 15.15 15.79
C GLY A 105 13.24 16.46 16.34
N ILE A 106 12.05 16.37 16.92
CA ILE A 106 11.37 17.51 17.57
C ILE A 106 12.21 18.06 18.72
N GLU A 107 12.73 17.19 19.59
CA GLU A 107 13.58 17.60 20.72
C GLU A 107 14.88 18.28 20.28
N MET A 108 15.55 17.75 19.25
CA MET A 108 16.75 18.36 18.67
C MET A 108 16.47 19.75 18.11
N ILE A 109 15.37 19.91 17.37
CA ILE A 109 14.95 21.20 16.80
C ILE A 109 14.68 22.22 17.92
N LYS A 110 13.93 21.83 18.98
CA LYS A 110 13.66 22.67 20.13
C LYS A 110 14.94 23.06 20.88
N SER A 111 15.85 22.12 21.08
CA SER A 111 17.13 22.35 21.76
C SER A 111 18.05 23.33 21.00
N ALA A 112 17.88 23.43 19.69
CA ALA A 112 18.56 24.42 18.84
C ALA A 112 17.88 25.82 18.87
N GLY A 113 16.85 26.02 19.70
CA GLY A 113 16.13 27.29 19.82
C GLY A 113 15.09 27.55 18.73
N ILE A 114 14.73 26.56 17.94
CA ILE A 114 13.70 26.68 16.90
C ILE A 114 12.34 26.35 17.49
N GLU A 115 11.33 27.20 17.25
CA GLU A 115 9.96 26.98 17.69
C GLU A 115 9.35 25.77 16.96
N VAL A 116 8.70 24.85 17.70
CA VAL A 116 8.02 23.68 17.10
C VAL A 116 6.55 23.66 17.49
N ILE A 117 5.69 23.60 16.48
CA ILE A 117 4.24 23.38 16.61
C ILE A 117 3.90 22.01 16.02
N GLN A 118 3.09 21.23 16.74
CA GLN A 118 2.73 19.86 16.35
C GLN A 118 1.20 19.70 16.19
N GLY A 119 0.77 18.67 15.46
CA GLY A 119 -0.62 18.25 15.35
C GLY A 119 -1.47 19.07 14.35
N ILE A 120 -0.86 19.87 13.48
CA ILE A 120 -1.61 20.63 12.49
C ILE A 120 -1.99 19.75 11.29
N LEU A 121 -3.29 19.45 11.15
CA LEU A 121 -3.84 18.49 10.19
C LEU A 121 -3.25 17.08 10.37
N GLU A 122 -3.08 16.68 11.63
CA GLU A 122 -2.48 15.41 12.01
C GLU A 122 -3.24 14.22 11.40
N GLN A 123 -4.57 14.21 11.54
CA GLN A 123 -5.40 13.11 11.03
C GLN A 123 -5.24 12.93 9.52
N GLU A 124 -5.21 14.02 8.75
CA GLU A 124 -5.00 13.99 7.29
C GLU A 124 -3.61 13.42 6.94
N ALA A 125 -2.57 13.76 7.71
CA ALA A 125 -1.22 13.26 7.52
C ALA A 125 -1.08 11.77 7.88
N LEU A 126 -1.75 11.33 8.96
CA LEU A 126 -1.81 9.92 9.36
C LEU A 126 -2.51 9.07 8.31
N GLU A 127 -3.66 9.50 7.80
CA GLU A 127 -4.41 8.81 6.76
C GLU A 127 -3.62 8.69 5.45
N LEU A 128 -2.82 9.69 5.12
CA LEU A 128 -1.97 9.69 3.93
C LEU A 128 -0.91 8.58 3.98
N ASN A 129 -0.38 8.29 5.16
CA ASN A 129 0.67 7.32 5.42
C ASN A 129 0.18 6.09 6.22
N GLU A 130 -1.13 5.82 6.23
CA GLU A 130 -1.73 4.73 7.03
C GLU A 130 -1.02 3.37 6.85
N PRO A 131 -0.67 2.92 5.61
CA PRO A 131 0.07 1.67 5.43
C PRO A 131 1.46 1.68 6.08
N PHE A 132 2.18 2.80 6.02
CA PHE A 132 3.49 2.96 6.64
C PHE A 132 3.38 2.89 8.16
N PHE A 133 2.49 3.70 8.77
CA PHE A 133 2.30 3.73 10.22
C PHE A 133 1.91 2.34 10.75
N TYR A 134 0.92 1.70 10.13
CA TYR A 134 0.49 0.35 10.49
C TYR A 134 1.64 -0.65 10.42
N SER A 135 2.36 -0.67 9.31
CA SER A 135 3.43 -1.63 9.07
C SER A 135 4.58 -1.49 10.08
N VAL A 136 4.97 -0.25 10.41
CA VAL A 136 6.03 0.00 11.40
C VAL A 136 5.60 -0.40 12.80
N THR A 137 4.35 -0.14 13.19
CA THR A 137 3.81 -0.41 14.53
C THR A 137 3.49 -1.90 14.72
N GLU A 138 2.75 -2.49 13.79
CA GLU A 138 2.23 -3.86 13.94
C GLU A 138 3.22 -4.93 13.43
N LYS A 139 4.31 -4.54 12.76
CA LYS A 139 5.28 -5.45 12.14
C LYS A 139 4.65 -6.42 11.15
N GLN A 140 3.64 -5.95 10.42
CA GLN A 140 2.90 -6.67 9.40
C GLN A 140 2.55 -5.74 8.23
N PRO A 141 2.37 -6.27 7.00
CA PRO A 141 1.84 -5.48 5.90
C PRO A 141 0.43 -4.96 6.17
N PHE A 142 0.15 -3.73 5.74
CA PHE A 142 -1.22 -3.22 5.64
C PHE A 142 -1.94 -3.93 4.50
N VAL A 143 -3.04 -4.63 4.81
CA VAL A 143 -3.77 -5.47 3.86
C VAL A 143 -5.02 -4.79 3.34
N THR A 144 -5.09 -4.63 2.01
CA THR A 144 -6.27 -4.16 1.28
C THR A 144 -6.91 -5.31 0.52
N LEU A 145 -8.16 -5.67 0.84
CA LEU A 145 -8.95 -6.59 0.03
C LEU A 145 -9.64 -5.81 -1.07
N LYS A 146 -9.32 -6.09 -2.34
CA LYS A 146 -9.99 -5.47 -3.48
C LYS A 146 -11.00 -6.45 -4.08
N ILE A 147 -12.22 -5.98 -4.26
CA ILE A 147 -13.34 -6.74 -4.80
C ILE A 147 -13.91 -5.99 -6.01
N ALA A 148 -14.21 -6.71 -7.08
CA ALA A 148 -15.03 -6.21 -8.19
C ALA A 148 -16.19 -7.17 -8.38
N SER A 149 -17.42 -6.72 -8.17
CA SER A 149 -18.60 -7.57 -8.19
C SER A 149 -19.82 -6.91 -8.81
N SER A 150 -20.77 -7.75 -9.21
CA SER A 150 -22.12 -7.33 -9.51
C SER A 150 -22.85 -6.80 -8.26
N LEU A 151 -24.00 -6.15 -8.44
CA LEU A 151 -24.84 -5.65 -7.34
C LEU A 151 -25.30 -6.75 -6.37
N ASP A 152 -25.46 -7.98 -6.87
CA ASP A 152 -25.78 -9.17 -6.07
C ASP A 152 -24.52 -9.94 -5.59
N GLY A 153 -23.32 -9.31 -5.62
CA GLY A 153 -22.09 -9.80 -5.00
C GLY A 153 -21.36 -10.93 -5.76
N LYS A 154 -21.65 -11.12 -7.06
CA LYS A 154 -21.01 -12.14 -7.89
C LYS A 154 -19.76 -11.61 -8.58
N ILE A 155 -18.72 -12.45 -8.68
CA ILE A 155 -17.44 -12.14 -9.31
C ILE A 155 -17.24 -12.83 -10.67
N ALA A 156 -18.16 -13.71 -11.05
CA ALA A 156 -18.27 -14.35 -12.36
C ALA A 156 -19.68 -14.93 -12.55
N THR A 157 -20.01 -15.31 -13.79
CA THR A 157 -21.21 -16.08 -14.09
C THR A 157 -21.08 -17.54 -13.60
N CYS A 158 -22.17 -18.31 -13.65
CA CYS A 158 -22.13 -19.73 -13.30
C CYS A 158 -21.24 -20.58 -14.24
N THR A 159 -20.92 -20.08 -15.42
CA THR A 159 -20.00 -20.70 -16.39
C THR A 159 -18.56 -20.21 -16.23
N GLY A 160 -18.30 -19.24 -15.32
CA GLY A 160 -16.97 -18.71 -15.04
C GLY A 160 -16.58 -17.47 -15.85
N GLU A 161 -17.49 -16.91 -16.67
CA GLU A 161 -17.22 -15.65 -17.37
C GLU A 161 -17.18 -14.48 -16.38
N SER A 162 -16.05 -13.73 -16.34
CA SER A 162 -15.79 -12.64 -15.40
C SER A 162 -15.43 -11.31 -16.08
N LYS A 163 -15.26 -11.30 -17.39
CA LYS A 163 -14.77 -10.12 -18.15
C LYS A 163 -15.88 -9.55 -19.02
N TRP A 164 -16.36 -8.32 -18.75
CA TRP A 164 -15.97 -7.44 -17.65
C TRP A 164 -17.20 -7.16 -16.78
N ILE A 165 -17.07 -7.30 -15.48
CA ILE A 165 -18.18 -6.99 -14.53
C ILE A 165 -18.23 -5.48 -14.30
N THR A 166 -17.07 -4.84 -14.04
CA THR A 166 -16.96 -3.40 -13.75
C THR A 166 -16.50 -2.61 -14.98
N GLY A 167 -16.84 -1.32 -15.00
CA GLY A 167 -16.50 -0.37 -16.06
C GLY A 167 -15.01 -0.11 -16.24
N GLU A 168 -14.67 0.66 -17.27
CA GLU A 168 -13.28 0.97 -17.62
C GLU A 168 -12.61 1.85 -16.57
N GLU A 169 -13.33 2.85 -16.08
CA GLU A 169 -12.86 3.79 -15.06
C GLU A 169 -12.51 3.05 -13.75
N SER A 170 -13.33 2.08 -13.36
CA SER A 170 -13.05 1.21 -12.20
C SER A 170 -11.77 0.40 -12.41
N ARG A 171 -11.54 -0.13 -13.61
CA ARG A 171 -10.31 -0.87 -13.94
C ARG A 171 -9.08 0.02 -13.96
N GLU A 172 -9.21 1.28 -14.41
CA GLU A 172 -8.11 2.27 -14.32
C GLU A 172 -7.76 2.58 -12.87
N ASP A 173 -8.76 2.80 -12.00
CA ASP A 173 -8.52 3.05 -10.57
C ASP A 173 -7.86 1.84 -9.87
N VAL A 174 -8.17 0.61 -10.27
CA VAL A 174 -7.44 -0.59 -9.79
C VAL A 174 -5.96 -0.54 -10.15
N HIS A 175 -5.57 0.03 -11.29
CA HIS A 175 -4.16 0.22 -11.62
C HIS A 175 -3.49 1.23 -10.68
N PHE A 176 -4.22 2.24 -10.18
CA PHE A 176 -3.71 3.12 -9.15
C PHE A 176 -3.52 2.39 -7.81
N LEU A 177 -4.45 1.50 -7.42
CA LEU A 177 -4.24 0.65 -6.23
C LEU A 177 -2.98 -0.23 -6.38
N ARG A 178 -2.77 -0.84 -7.54
CA ARG A 178 -1.55 -1.64 -7.81
C ARG A 178 -0.29 -0.80 -7.74
N HIS A 179 -0.34 0.44 -8.23
CA HIS A 179 0.78 1.38 -8.16
C HIS A 179 1.17 1.74 -6.72
N THR A 180 0.19 1.89 -5.83
CA THR A 180 0.38 2.35 -4.46
C THR A 180 0.67 1.25 -3.44
N HIS A 181 0.60 -0.02 -3.83
CA HIS A 181 0.94 -1.15 -2.97
C HIS A 181 2.29 -1.76 -3.34
N ASP A 182 3.00 -2.32 -2.35
CA ASP A 182 4.30 -2.98 -2.58
C ASP A 182 4.14 -4.33 -3.26
N ALA A 183 3.07 -5.05 -2.92
CA ALA A 183 2.78 -6.35 -3.49
C ALA A 183 1.29 -6.54 -3.79
N ILE A 184 1.02 -7.39 -4.78
CA ILE A 184 -0.31 -7.89 -5.13
C ILE A 184 -0.35 -9.40 -4.94
N LEU A 185 -1.40 -9.91 -4.31
CA LEU A 185 -1.57 -11.33 -4.00
C LEU A 185 -2.83 -11.89 -4.65
N VAL A 186 -2.66 -13.05 -5.32
CA VAL A 186 -3.74 -13.86 -5.88
C VAL A 186 -3.58 -15.33 -5.50
N GLY A 187 -4.66 -16.11 -5.58
CA GLY A 187 -4.58 -17.56 -5.50
C GLY A 187 -4.22 -18.18 -6.86
N VAL A 188 -3.62 -19.36 -6.85
CA VAL A 188 -3.24 -20.08 -8.07
C VAL A 188 -4.41 -20.34 -9.02
N ASN A 189 -5.62 -20.53 -8.51
CA ASN A 189 -6.79 -20.74 -9.36
C ASN A 189 -7.10 -19.51 -10.24
N THR A 190 -6.83 -18.29 -9.74
CA THR A 190 -6.94 -17.05 -10.55
C THR A 190 -5.90 -17.03 -11.66
N VAL A 191 -4.67 -17.51 -11.38
CA VAL A 191 -3.62 -17.59 -12.41
C VAL A 191 -3.99 -18.61 -13.49
N ILE A 192 -4.50 -19.78 -13.10
CA ILE A 192 -4.90 -20.84 -14.05
C ILE A 192 -6.10 -20.40 -14.90
N ALA A 193 -7.08 -19.71 -14.30
CA ALA A 193 -8.31 -19.32 -15.02
C ALA A 193 -8.11 -18.12 -15.96
N ASP A 194 -7.37 -17.09 -15.50
CA ASP A 194 -7.35 -15.78 -16.16
C ASP A 194 -6.02 -15.45 -16.84
N ASP A 195 -4.94 -16.15 -16.51
CA ASP A 195 -3.54 -15.86 -16.93
C ASP A 195 -3.24 -14.34 -16.86
N PRO A 196 -3.43 -13.70 -15.68
CA PRO A 196 -3.36 -12.27 -15.53
C PRO A 196 -1.90 -11.77 -15.48
N THR A 197 -1.65 -10.55 -15.94
CA THR A 197 -0.33 -9.91 -15.84
C THR A 197 -0.09 -9.23 -14.48
N LEU A 198 -1.15 -8.82 -13.77
CA LEU A 198 -1.13 -8.14 -12.46
C LEU A 198 -0.18 -6.93 -12.38
N ASN A 199 0.02 -6.26 -13.47
CA ASN A 199 0.86 -5.07 -13.58
C ASN A 199 0.05 -3.78 -13.48
N THR A 200 0.75 -2.67 -13.29
CA THR A 200 0.21 -1.31 -13.35
C THR A 200 0.21 -0.83 -14.80
N ARG A 201 -0.89 -0.21 -15.25
CA ARG A 201 -1.08 0.35 -16.61
C ARG A 201 -1.72 1.74 -16.51
N LEU A 202 -1.07 2.66 -15.80
CA LEU A 202 -1.49 4.05 -15.73
C LEU A 202 -0.98 4.81 -16.97
N PRO A 203 -1.71 5.80 -17.49
CA PRO A 203 -1.30 6.58 -18.68
C PRO A 203 0.07 7.24 -18.53
N GLY A 204 0.43 7.68 -17.32
CA GLY A 204 1.74 8.28 -17.00
C GLY A 204 2.82 7.26 -16.59
N GLY A 205 2.57 5.96 -16.72
CA GLY A 205 3.42 4.90 -16.13
C GLY A 205 3.11 4.66 -14.66
N GLY A 206 3.97 3.91 -13.97
CA GLY A 206 3.79 3.61 -12.54
C GLY A 206 4.66 2.44 -12.09
N LYS A 207 4.78 2.28 -10.76
CA LYS A 207 5.48 1.16 -10.14
C LYS A 207 4.61 -0.10 -10.26
N ASN A 208 5.18 -1.19 -10.72
CA ASN A 208 4.54 -2.49 -10.64
C ASN A 208 4.74 -3.09 -9.24
N PRO A 209 3.69 -3.65 -8.61
CA PRO A 209 3.83 -4.38 -7.36
C PRO A 209 4.54 -5.73 -7.56
N ILE A 210 5.14 -6.26 -6.51
CA ILE A 210 5.61 -7.66 -6.46
C ILE A 210 4.38 -8.56 -6.58
N ARG A 211 4.41 -9.53 -7.50
CA ARG A 211 3.28 -10.43 -7.77
C ARG A 211 3.42 -11.71 -6.94
N ILE A 212 2.51 -11.92 -6.01
CA ILE A 212 2.52 -13.05 -5.06
C ILE A 212 1.40 -14.02 -5.42
N ILE A 213 1.75 -15.29 -5.58
CA ILE A 213 0.80 -16.38 -5.87
C ILE A 213 0.74 -17.32 -4.67
N LEU A 214 -0.45 -17.50 -4.10
CA LEU A 214 -0.69 -18.57 -3.12
C LEU A 214 -0.88 -19.90 -3.86
N ASP A 215 0.11 -20.75 -3.83
CA ASP A 215 0.14 -22.03 -4.57
C ASP A 215 0.85 -23.12 -3.79
N HIS A 216 0.14 -23.69 -2.82
CA HIS A 216 0.70 -24.70 -1.93
C HIS A 216 1.33 -25.90 -2.66
N HIS A 217 0.85 -26.24 -3.87
CA HIS A 217 1.24 -27.42 -4.62
C HIS A 217 2.02 -27.13 -5.92
N LEU A 218 2.47 -25.90 -6.14
CA LEU A 218 3.16 -25.45 -7.37
C LEU A 218 2.40 -25.79 -8.67
N ARG A 219 1.07 -25.58 -8.68
CA ARG A 219 0.23 -25.79 -9.87
C ARG A 219 0.28 -24.65 -10.89
N THR A 220 0.93 -23.54 -10.53
CA THR A 220 1.11 -22.38 -11.41
C THR A 220 1.71 -22.83 -12.75
N PRO A 221 1.07 -22.50 -13.90
CA PRO A 221 1.66 -22.81 -15.18
C PRO A 221 3.00 -22.10 -15.36
N ILE A 222 4.05 -22.84 -15.72
CA ILE A 222 5.39 -22.28 -15.88
C ILE A 222 5.49 -21.26 -17.03
N GLN A 223 4.54 -21.30 -17.97
CA GLN A 223 4.41 -20.35 -19.08
C GLN A 223 3.46 -19.18 -18.76
N ALA A 224 2.96 -19.06 -17.52
CA ALA A 224 2.08 -17.95 -17.16
C ALA A 224 2.69 -16.60 -17.56
N LYS A 225 1.88 -15.70 -18.10
CA LYS A 225 2.33 -14.39 -18.64
C LYS A 225 3.18 -13.63 -17.65
N MET A 226 2.76 -13.60 -16.37
CA MET A 226 3.47 -12.88 -15.31
C MET A 226 4.88 -13.45 -15.02
N ILE A 227 5.18 -14.70 -15.39
CA ILE A 227 6.51 -15.29 -15.20
C ILE A 227 7.43 -14.90 -16.36
N SER A 228 6.88 -14.75 -17.57
CA SER A 228 7.64 -14.52 -18.79
C SER A 228 7.78 -13.05 -19.20
N ASP A 229 6.94 -12.15 -18.62
CA ASP A 229 6.89 -10.75 -19.05
C ASP A 229 8.02 -9.86 -18.51
N ASN A 230 8.73 -10.29 -17.50
CA ASN A 230 9.80 -9.54 -16.80
C ASN A 230 9.41 -8.14 -16.31
N LEU A 231 8.11 -7.86 -16.14
CA LEU A 231 7.61 -6.53 -15.76
C LEU A 231 7.75 -6.27 -14.24
N ALA A 232 7.70 -7.31 -13.41
CA ALA A 232 7.86 -7.23 -11.97
C ALA A 232 8.30 -8.57 -11.39
N PRO A 233 8.87 -8.61 -10.17
CA PRO A 233 9.18 -9.86 -9.50
C PRO A 233 7.95 -10.73 -9.29
N VAL A 234 8.12 -12.05 -9.38
CA VAL A 234 7.09 -13.05 -9.07
C VAL A 234 7.56 -13.89 -7.88
N TRP A 235 6.71 -13.99 -6.88
CA TRP A 235 6.93 -14.84 -5.71
C TRP A 235 5.82 -15.89 -5.65
N ILE A 236 6.16 -17.14 -5.39
CA ILE A 236 5.19 -18.21 -5.17
C ILE A 236 5.33 -18.69 -3.74
N VAL A 237 4.23 -18.62 -2.99
CA VAL A 237 4.15 -19.17 -1.63
C VAL A 237 3.70 -20.62 -1.76
N THR A 238 4.58 -21.55 -1.36
CA THR A 238 4.40 -22.97 -1.63
C THR A 238 4.84 -23.86 -0.47
N SER A 239 4.48 -25.16 -0.52
CA SER A 239 5.01 -26.15 0.40
C SER A 239 6.44 -26.55 0.04
N PRO A 240 7.33 -26.76 1.02
CA PRO A 240 8.66 -27.32 0.76
C PRO A 240 8.61 -28.76 0.22
N ALA A 241 7.50 -29.47 0.41
CA ALA A 241 7.28 -30.84 -0.05
C ALA A 241 6.99 -30.97 -1.56
N CYS A 242 6.90 -29.84 -2.30
CA CYS A 242 6.73 -29.87 -3.75
C CYS A 242 7.95 -30.46 -4.47
N ASP A 243 7.74 -30.96 -5.69
CA ASP A 243 8.81 -31.57 -6.50
C ASP A 243 10.00 -30.60 -6.69
N VAL A 244 11.20 -31.13 -6.38
CA VAL A 244 12.45 -30.32 -6.37
C VAL A 244 12.84 -29.86 -7.78
N ASN A 245 12.54 -30.67 -8.82
CA ASN A 245 12.86 -30.29 -10.19
C ASN A 245 11.96 -29.16 -10.66
N GLN A 246 10.68 -29.20 -10.29
CA GLN A 246 9.73 -28.14 -10.55
C GLN A 246 10.13 -26.85 -9.83
N GLN A 247 10.54 -26.92 -8.56
CA GLN A 247 11.06 -25.78 -7.82
C GLN A 247 12.24 -25.13 -8.56
N LYS A 248 13.24 -25.93 -8.95
CA LYS A 248 14.42 -25.45 -9.70
C LYS A 248 14.05 -24.80 -11.03
N GLU A 249 13.01 -25.29 -11.70
CA GLU A 249 12.56 -24.70 -12.98
C GLU A 249 11.97 -23.31 -12.79
N PHE A 250 11.18 -23.06 -11.71
CA PHE A 250 10.72 -21.73 -11.35
C PHE A 250 11.87 -20.79 -10.97
N GLU A 251 12.80 -21.27 -10.14
CA GLU A 251 13.97 -20.48 -9.70
C GLU A 251 14.85 -20.06 -10.90
N LYS A 252 15.07 -20.92 -11.89
CA LYS A 252 15.78 -20.58 -13.14
C LYS A 252 15.10 -19.45 -13.94
N ARG A 253 13.79 -19.27 -13.79
CA ARG A 253 13.03 -18.18 -14.40
C ARG A 253 12.97 -16.92 -13.56
N GLY A 254 13.75 -16.87 -12.47
CA GLY A 254 13.78 -15.73 -11.56
C GLY A 254 12.59 -15.63 -10.60
N VAL A 255 11.79 -16.69 -10.47
CA VAL A 255 10.69 -16.74 -9.51
C VAL A 255 11.25 -17.04 -8.11
N LYS A 256 10.88 -16.23 -7.14
CA LYS A 256 11.21 -16.47 -5.73
C LYS A 256 10.20 -17.43 -5.11
N LEU A 257 10.67 -18.55 -4.55
CA LEU A 257 9.82 -19.47 -3.81
C LEU A 257 9.90 -19.18 -2.31
N ILE A 258 8.75 -18.87 -1.71
CA ILE A 258 8.57 -18.73 -0.26
C ILE A 258 8.00 -20.06 0.25
N LYS A 259 8.83 -20.83 0.95
CA LYS A 259 8.46 -22.16 1.44
C LYS A 259 7.84 -22.04 2.83
N MET A 260 6.62 -22.56 2.97
CA MET A 260 5.89 -22.60 4.24
C MET A 260 5.43 -24.01 4.53
N ASP A 261 5.79 -24.52 5.73
CA ASP A 261 5.50 -25.92 6.13
C ASP A 261 4.03 -26.13 6.54
N GLU A 262 3.29 -25.05 6.77
CA GLU A 262 1.91 -25.09 7.25
C GLU A 262 0.92 -25.52 6.16
N THR A 263 0.02 -26.43 6.48
CA THR A 263 -1.07 -26.86 5.60
C THR A 263 -2.40 -26.82 6.35
N PRO A 264 -3.34 -25.91 6.00
CA PRO A 264 -3.20 -24.83 5.00
C PRO A 264 -2.26 -23.71 5.47
N ILE A 265 -1.73 -22.90 4.52
CA ILE A 265 -0.93 -21.72 4.83
C ILE A 265 -1.74 -20.77 5.71
N ARG A 266 -1.22 -20.44 6.89
CA ARG A 266 -1.86 -19.48 7.79
C ARG A 266 -1.57 -18.06 7.34
N ILE A 267 -2.61 -17.23 7.24
CA ILE A 267 -2.45 -15.82 6.82
C ILE A 267 -1.51 -15.06 7.77
N LYS A 268 -1.56 -15.31 9.07
CA LYS A 268 -0.67 -14.65 10.05
C LYS A 268 0.80 -14.91 9.72
N SER A 269 1.20 -16.18 9.58
CA SER A 269 2.58 -16.59 9.26
C SER A 269 3.01 -16.02 7.90
N LEU A 270 2.10 -16.00 6.91
CA LEU A 270 2.35 -15.39 5.61
C LEU A 270 2.70 -13.91 5.75
N LEU A 271 1.88 -13.12 6.47
CA LEU A 271 2.10 -11.69 6.64
C LEU A 271 3.40 -11.40 7.39
N GLU A 272 3.76 -12.19 8.40
CA GLU A 272 5.04 -12.08 9.12
C GLU A 272 6.24 -12.31 8.18
N VAL A 273 6.16 -13.31 7.29
CA VAL A 273 7.21 -13.57 6.29
C VAL A 273 7.28 -12.42 5.29
N LEU A 274 6.15 -11.96 4.76
CA LEU A 274 6.12 -10.86 3.80
C LEU A 274 6.67 -9.55 4.40
N PHE A 275 6.38 -9.26 5.67
CA PHE A 275 6.96 -8.10 6.36
C PHE A 275 8.49 -8.20 6.46
N LYS A 276 9.02 -9.38 6.86
CA LYS A 276 10.49 -9.62 6.90
C LYS A 276 11.15 -9.45 5.54
N GLU A 277 10.43 -9.73 4.46
CA GLU A 277 10.86 -9.52 3.07
C GLU A 277 10.69 -8.07 2.59
N GLY A 278 10.26 -7.15 3.47
CA GLY A 278 10.16 -5.73 3.20
C GLY A 278 8.83 -5.26 2.58
N ILE A 279 7.80 -6.09 2.59
CA ILE A 279 6.45 -5.72 2.13
C ILE A 279 5.74 -4.98 3.26
N GLN A 280 5.39 -3.72 3.04
CA GLN A 280 4.64 -2.89 4.00
C GLN A 280 3.16 -2.78 3.63
N SER A 281 2.80 -2.97 2.36
CA SER A 281 1.43 -2.90 1.87
C SER A 281 1.12 -4.03 0.88
N LEU A 282 -0.02 -4.71 1.10
CA LEU A 282 -0.44 -5.87 0.33
C LEU A 282 -1.84 -5.66 -0.25
N LEU A 283 -1.94 -5.65 -1.57
CA LEU A 283 -3.21 -5.67 -2.29
C LEU A 283 -3.63 -7.12 -2.56
N VAL A 284 -4.75 -7.56 -2.04
CA VAL A 284 -5.32 -8.89 -2.31
C VAL A 284 -6.38 -8.75 -3.39
N GLU A 285 -6.09 -9.27 -4.58
CA GLU A 285 -7.03 -9.41 -5.71
C GLU A 285 -7.36 -10.89 -5.93
N GLY A 286 -7.57 -11.62 -4.85
CA GLY A 286 -7.89 -13.04 -4.91
C GLY A 286 -9.34 -13.31 -5.30
N GLY A 287 -9.62 -14.56 -5.69
CA GLY A 287 -10.99 -15.07 -5.76
C GLY A 287 -11.59 -15.26 -4.37
N GLY A 288 -12.89 -15.64 -4.34
CA GLY A 288 -13.65 -15.74 -3.08
C GLY A 288 -13.01 -16.58 -1.98
N VAL A 289 -12.24 -17.63 -2.33
CA VAL A 289 -11.54 -18.49 -1.34
C VAL A 289 -10.40 -17.75 -0.65
N VAL A 290 -9.61 -16.97 -1.39
CA VAL A 290 -8.52 -16.17 -0.82
C VAL A 290 -9.09 -15.08 0.07
N ASN A 291 -10.10 -14.35 -0.42
CA ASN A 291 -10.79 -13.33 0.35
C ASN A 291 -11.38 -13.88 1.65
N ASP A 292 -12.00 -15.07 1.61
CA ASP A 292 -12.53 -15.76 2.79
C ASP A 292 -11.43 -16.11 3.80
N SER A 293 -10.25 -16.53 3.33
CA SER A 293 -9.12 -16.83 4.20
C SER A 293 -8.67 -15.58 4.98
N PHE A 294 -8.60 -14.43 4.34
CA PHE A 294 -8.32 -13.17 5.00
C PHE A 294 -9.45 -12.73 5.94
N LEU A 295 -10.71 -12.86 5.52
CA LEU A 295 -11.87 -12.55 6.36
C LEU A 295 -11.84 -13.38 7.66
N ARG A 296 -11.68 -14.69 7.56
CA ARG A 296 -11.67 -15.59 8.72
C ARG A 296 -10.47 -15.41 9.64
N SER A 297 -9.32 -15.05 9.08
CA SER A 297 -8.15 -14.70 9.89
C SER A 297 -8.32 -13.38 10.65
N GLY A 298 -9.21 -12.51 10.18
CA GLY A 298 -9.36 -11.14 10.66
C GLY A 298 -8.16 -10.23 10.35
N LEU A 299 -7.23 -10.65 9.50
CA LEU A 299 -5.98 -9.95 9.20
C LEU A 299 -6.11 -9.18 7.87
N PHE A 300 -6.95 -8.17 7.87
CA PHE A 300 -7.07 -7.15 6.81
C PHE A 300 -7.43 -5.82 7.44
N ASN A 301 -7.02 -4.71 6.82
CA ASN A 301 -7.20 -3.36 7.33
C ASN A 301 -8.35 -2.65 6.62
N GLN A 302 -8.44 -2.80 5.30
CA GLN A 302 -9.51 -2.20 4.52
C GLN A 302 -10.02 -3.11 3.41
N VAL A 303 -11.23 -2.81 2.96
CA VAL A 303 -11.87 -3.42 1.80
C VAL A 303 -12.21 -2.33 0.81
N VAL A 304 -11.82 -2.51 -0.46
CA VAL A 304 -12.20 -1.64 -1.58
C VAL A 304 -13.07 -2.44 -2.52
N VAL A 305 -14.34 -2.07 -2.61
CA VAL A 305 -15.33 -2.74 -3.45
C VAL A 305 -15.68 -1.86 -4.63
N TYR A 306 -15.53 -2.39 -5.84
CA TYR A 306 -16.09 -1.84 -7.06
C TYR A 306 -17.38 -2.60 -7.35
N LEU A 307 -18.51 -1.94 -7.24
CA LEU A 307 -19.84 -2.52 -7.34
C LEU A 307 -20.50 -2.07 -8.64
N ALA A 308 -20.66 -3.01 -9.56
CA ALA A 308 -21.28 -2.72 -10.87
C ALA A 308 -22.82 -2.81 -10.78
N PRO A 309 -23.54 -1.96 -11.51
CA PRO A 309 -25.01 -1.93 -11.53
C PRO A 309 -25.59 -3.04 -12.44
N LEU A 310 -25.17 -4.29 -12.21
CA LEU A 310 -25.67 -5.47 -12.91
C LEU A 310 -26.00 -6.61 -11.93
N LEU A 311 -26.85 -7.51 -12.34
CA LEU A 311 -27.25 -8.70 -11.59
C LEU A 311 -26.86 -9.94 -12.38
N ILE A 312 -26.18 -10.88 -11.73
CA ILE A 312 -25.75 -12.15 -12.33
C ILE A 312 -26.66 -13.31 -11.86
N GLY A 313 -27.04 -13.29 -10.59
CA GLY A 313 -27.86 -14.35 -10.01
C GLY A 313 -27.09 -15.65 -9.84
N SER A 314 -27.85 -16.76 -9.79
CA SER A 314 -27.40 -18.15 -9.63
C SER A 314 -26.71 -18.46 -8.29
N GLN A 315 -27.06 -19.58 -7.71
CA GLN A 315 -26.42 -20.11 -6.51
C GLN A 315 -25.01 -20.63 -6.80
N SER A 316 -24.76 -21.16 -8.01
CA SER A 316 -23.45 -21.68 -8.43
C SER A 316 -22.49 -20.61 -8.93
N ALA A 317 -22.93 -19.38 -9.17
CA ALA A 317 -22.06 -18.27 -9.53
C ALA A 317 -21.16 -17.88 -8.36
N PRO A 318 -19.81 -17.79 -8.56
CA PRO A 318 -18.89 -17.51 -7.47
C PRO A 318 -19.14 -16.13 -6.86
N SER A 319 -19.08 -16.06 -5.54
CA SER A 319 -19.24 -14.82 -4.78
C SER A 319 -17.87 -14.24 -4.34
N SER A 320 -17.90 -12.97 -3.92
CA SER A 320 -16.70 -12.25 -3.44
C SER A 320 -16.01 -12.93 -2.26
N PHE A 321 -16.77 -13.68 -1.45
CA PHE A 321 -16.28 -14.53 -0.36
C PHE A 321 -16.90 -15.92 -0.53
N SER A 322 -16.05 -16.95 -0.65
CA SER A 322 -16.47 -18.32 -0.93
C SER A 322 -15.80 -19.27 0.06
N GLY A 323 -16.35 -19.34 1.27
CA GLY A 323 -15.86 -20.19 2.35
C GLY A 323 -17.02 -20.83 3.10
N LEU A 324 -16.74 -21.28 4.33
CA LEU A 324 -17.76 -21.92 5.20
C LEU A 324 -18.78 -20.92 5.73
N GLY A 325 -18.55 -19.60 5.54
CA GLY A 325 -19.40 -18.55 6.06
C GLY A 325 -19.21 -18.32 7.57
N ILE A 326 -20.08 -17.48 8.12
CA ILE A 326 -20.10 -17.09 9.54
C ILE A 326 -21.44 -17.56 10.12
N GLU A 327 -21.40 -18.33 11.21
CA GLU A 327 -22.59 -18.93 11.81
C GLU A 327 -23.44 -17.93 12.64
N SER A 328 -22.81 -16.89 13.18
CA SER A 328 -23.46 -15.85 13.98
C SER A 328 -23.04 -14.46 13.53
N LEU A 329 -23.98 -13.51 13.50
CA LEU A 329 -23.72 -12.10 13.22
C LEU A 329 -22.75 -11.44 14.24
N GLU A 330 -22.60 -12.01 15.40
CA GLU A 330 -21.63 -11.55 16.42
C GLU A 330 -20.18 -11.74 15.94
N HIS A 331 -19.93 -12.78 15.14
CA HIS A 331 -18.61 -13.08 14.57
C HIS A 331 -18.34 -12.35 13.22
N ALA A 332 -19.35 -11.61 12.72
CA ALA A 332 -19.18 -10.86 11.48
C ALA A 332 -18.14 -9.73 11.62
N ALA A 333 -17.24 -9.60 10.66
CA ALA A 333 -16.31 -8.48 10.62
C ALA A 333 -17.08 -7.16 10.50
N ARG A 334 -16.91 -6.27 11.48
CA ARG A 334 -17.54 -4.95 11.49
C ARG A 334 -16.65 -3.96 10.76
N LEU A 335 -17.21 -3.20 9.83
CA LEU A 335 -16.52 -2.21 9.03
C LEU A 335 -17.18 -0.83 9.24
N THR A 336 -16.38 0.21 8.99
CA THR A 336 -16.85 1.59 8.87
C THR A 336 -16.57 2.08 7.46
N PHE A 337 -17.57 2.66 6.80
CA PHE A 337 -17.36 3.28 5.50
C PHE A 337 -16.47 4.52 5.66
N LYS A 338 -15.34 4.53 4.93
CA LYS A 338 -14.41 5.65 4.86
C LYS A 338 -14.76 6.57 3.68
N ASN A 339 -15.12 5.98 2.54
CA ASN A 339 -15.52 6.71 1.35
C ASN A 339 -16.50 5.89 0.51
N ILE A 340 -17.46 6.57 -0.12
CA ILE A 340 -18.36 6.01 -1.13
C ILE A 340 -18.43 7.04 -2.26
N GLU A 341 -18.01 6.65 -3.46
CA GLU A 341 -17.97 7.52 -4.63
C GLU A 341 -18.43 6.80 -5.89
N SER A 342 -19.00 7.53 -6.83
CA SER A 342 -19.27 7.03 -8.17
C SER A 342 -18.01 7.05 -9.02
N ILE A 343 -17.76 5.98 -9.75
CA ILE A 343 -16.64 5.86 -10.68
C ILE A 343 -17.15 5.30 -12.02
N GLY A 344 -17.30 6.17 -13.01
CA GLY A 344 -18.09 5.83 -14.20
C GLY A 344 -19.53 5.46 -13.80
N ASN A 345 -19.96 4.28 -14.22
CA ASN A 345 -21.27 3.73 -13.86
C ASN A 345 -21.25 2.87 -12.58
N ASP A 346 -20.08 2.61 -12.01
CA ASP A 346 -19.90 1.78 -10.82
C ASP A 346 -19.91 2.62 -9.54
N LEU A 347 -20.00 1.95 -8.38
CA LEU A 347 -19.72 2.53 -7.07
C LEU A 347 -18.39 1.98 -6.55
N LYS A 348 -17.51 2.89 -6.11
CA LYS A 348 -16.34 2.52 -5.32
C LYS A 348 -16.64 2.76 -3.84
N ILE A 349 -16.54 1.70 -3.05
CA ILE A 349 -16.77 1.73 -1.61
C ILE A 349 -15.46 1.36 -0.92
N THR A 350 -14.93 2.27 -0.11
CA THR A 350 -13.78 1.99 0.77
C THR A 350 -14.28 1.87 2.20
N ALA A 351 -14.06 0.74 2.84
CA ALA A 351 -14.43 0.49 4.21
C ALA A 351 -13.24 -0.02 5.00
N VAL A 352 -13.09 0.43 6.25
CA VAL A 352 -12.00 0.06 7.15
C VAL A 352 -12.54 -0.80 8.28
N ARG A 353 -11.71 -1.70 8.79
CA ARG A 353 -12.05 -2.53 9.94
C ARG A 353 -12.11 -1.66 11.21
N LYS A 354 -13.12 -1.94 12.06
CA LYS A 354 -13.22 -1.33 13.39
C LYS A 354 -12.22 -1.92 14.37
#